data_2854b0a58afa4cfcaa5a21c8361db78f
#
_entry.id   2854b0a58afa4cfcaa5a21c8361db78f
#
_cell.length_a   1.000
_cell.length_b   1.000
_cell.length_c   1.000
_cell.angle_alpha   90.00
_cell.angle_beta   90.00
_cell.angle_gamma   90.00
#
_symmetry.space_group_name_H-M   'P 1'
#
loop_
_entity.id
_entity.type
_entity.pdbx_description
1 polymer ?
#
loop_
_entity_poly.entity_id
_entity_poly.type
_entity_poly.pdbx_seq_one_letter_code
_entity_poly.pdbx_strand_id
1 'polypeptide(L)'
;QKAVLSARLAPDRELWAVPCFAGAYNLGLAVYVTGPGGRDPVAAALPTAEGQTTDTVVNADYDPETRSLSAFDKGRGLGDCGVVRRWVWNGRGFALAEETEMRECAGVPRDLWPTLWRSL
;
A
#
# COMPACT_ATOMS: atom_id res chain seq x y z
N GLN A 1 -1.18 -15.11 -12.69
CA GLN A 1 -2.40 -15.20 -11.89
C GLN A 1 -2.51 -14.03 -10.96
N LYS A 2 -3.59 -13.30 -11.07
CA LYS A 2 -3.80 -12.10 -10.27
C LYS A 2 -4.82 -12.36 -9.19
N ALA A 3 -4.56 -11.86 -8.01
CA ALA A 3 -5.43 -12.06 -6.87
C ALA A 3 -6.01 -10.73 -6.40
N VAL A 4 -7.29 -10.74 -6.06
CA VAL A 4 -7.93 -9.62 -5.39
C VAL A 4 -7.62 -9.72 -3.91
N LEU A 5 -7.17 -8.62 -3.32
CA LEU A 5 -6.94 -8.53 -1.89
C LEU A 5 -8.18 -7.91 -1.25
N SER A 6 -8.75 -8.58 -0.26
CA SER A 6 -9.87 -8.00 0.48
C SER A 6 -9.71 -8.30 1.97
N ALA A 7 -10.20 -7.38 2.79
CA ALA A 7 -10.13 -7.52 4.23
C ALA A 7 -11.21 -6.67 4.89
N ARG A 8 -11.62 -7.06 6.10
CA ARG A 8 -12.56 -6.27 6.87
C ARG A 8 -11.79 -5.21 7.67
N LEU A 9 -12.17 -3.95 7.50
CA LEU A 9 -11.58 -2.83 8.23
C LEU A 9 -12.37 -2.52 9.51
N ALA A 10 -13.68 -2.67 9.43
CA ALA A 10 -14.63 -2.38 10.51
C ALA A 10 -15.87 -3.21 10.24
N PRO A 11 -16.83 -3.29 11.19
CA PRO A 11 -18.05 -4.08 10.94
C PRO A 11 -18.79 -3.68 9.66
N ASP A 12 -18.70 -2.41 9.24
CA ASP A 12 -19.42 -1.89 8.08
C ASP A 12 -18.48 -1.36 6.99
N ARG A 13 -17.20 -1.70 7.03
CA ARG A 13 -16.21 -1.22 6.04
C ARG A 13 -15.28 -2.35 5.65
N GLU A 14 -14.97 -2.40 4.36
CA GLU A 14 -14.04 -3.40 3.81
C GLU A 14 -13.02 -2.71 2.92
N LEU A 15 -11.85 -3.33 2.84
CA LEU A 15 -10.79 -2.96 1.92
C LEU A 15 -10.86 -3.91 0.73
N TRP A 16 -10.85 -3.35 -0.47
CA TRP A 16 -10.73 -4.14 -1.70
C TRP A 16 -9.61 -3.55 -2.54
N ALA A 17 -8.65 -4.38 -2.90
CA ALA A 17 -7.57 -4.00 -3.79
C ALA A 17 -7.62 -4.91 -5.00
N VAL A 18 -7.80 -4.32 -6.18
CA VAL A 18 -8.10 -5.04 -7.42
C VAL A 18 -6.96 -4.82 -8.39
N PRO A 19 -6.38 -5.89 -8.96
CA PRO A 19 -5.28 -5.73 -9.93
C PRO A 19 -5.70 -4.86 -11.10
N CYS A 20 -4.86 -3.87 -11.43
CA CYS A 20 -5.13 -2.95 -12.53
C CYS A 20 -4.00 -2.90 -13.56
N PHE A 21 -2.79 -3.32 -13.18
CA PHE A 21 -1.71 -3.50 -14.17
C PHE A 21 -0.69 -4.50 -13.63
N ALA A 22 0.12 -5.04 -14.53
CA ALA A 22 1.19 -5.96 -14.16
C ALA A 22 2.43 -5.61 -14.97
N GLY A 23 3.55 -5.38 -14.27
CA GLY A 23 4.86 -5.23 -14.87
C GLY A 23 5.66 -6.52 -14.69
N ALA A 24 6.95 -6.46 -14.98
CA ALA A 24 7.82 -7.63 -14.91
C ALA A 24 7.96 -8.15 -13.47
N TYR A 25 7.90 -7.28 -12.48
CA TYR A 25 8.09 -7.61 -11.08
C TYR A 25 7.21 -6.77 -10.14
N ASN A 26 6.25 -6.02 -10.69
CA ASN A 26 5.32 -5.20 -9.93
C ASN A 26 3.89 -5.48 -10.35
N LEU A 27 3.03 -5.71 -9.37
CA LEU A 27 1.59 -5.84 -9.59
C LEU A 27 0.90 -4.62 -8.99
N GLY A 28 0.26 -3.83 -9.84
CA GLY A 28 -0.47 -2.64 -9.40
C GLY A 28 -1.91 -2.99 -9.07
N LEU A 29 -2.42 -2.43 -7.98
CA LEU A 29 -3.78 -2.65 -7.51
C LEU A 29 -4.46 -1.33 -7.23
N ALA A 30 -5.70 -1.21 -7.70
CA ALA A 30 -6.57 -0.09 -7.36
C ALA A 30 -7.25 -0.40 -6.04
N VAL A 31 -7.22 0.53 -5.09
CA VAL A 31 -7.66 0.32 -3.72
C VAL A 31 -8.98 1.05 -3.49
N TYR A 32 -9.94 0.34 -2.90
CA TYR A 32 -11.25 0.87 -2.58
C TYR A 32 -11.59 0.59 -1.13
N VAL A 33 -12.32 1.51 -0.52
CA VAL A 33 -13.00 1.28 0.75
C VAL A 33 -14.48 1.13 0.43
N THR A 34 -15.09 0.07 0.93
CA THR A 34 -16.45 -0.30 0.55
C THR A 34 -17.31 -0.56 1.79
N GLY A 35 -18.62 -0.71 1.56
CA GLY A 35 -19.50 -1.31 2.53
C GLY A 35 -19.36 -2.84 2.50
N PRO A 36 -20.20 -3.55 3.30
CA PRO A 36 -20.14 -5.01 3.36
C PRO A 36 -20.38 -5.67 2.00
N GLY A 37 -19.55 -6.67 1.69
CA GLY A 37 -19.65 -7.38 0.43
C GLY A 37 -19.13 -6.59 -0.77
N GLY A 38 -18.36 -5.53 -0.54
CA GLY A 38 -17.80 -4.72 -1.61
C GLY A 38 -18.78 -3.69 -2.17
N ARG A 39 -19.85 -3.39 -1.43
CA ARG A 39 -20.85 -2.43 -1.91
C ARG A 39 -20.37 -1.00 -1.82
N ASP A 40 -20.87 -0.16 -2.74
CA ASP A 40 -20.63 1.28 -2.75
C ASP A 40 -19.14 1.61 -2.66
N PRO A 41 -18.32 1.11 -3.60
CA PRO A 41 -16.88 1.31 -3.51
C PRO A 41 -16.51 2.78 -3.72
N VAL A 42 -15.60 3.25 -2.90
CA VAL A 42 -15.03 4.59 -3.00
C VAL A 42 -13.52 4.42 -3.11
N ALA A 43 -12.91 5.08 -4.09
CA ALA A 43 -11.46 5.04 -4.25
C ALA A 43 -10.79 5.52 -2.97
N ALA A 44 -9.83 4.76 -2.49
CA ALA A 44 -9.13 5.09 -1.26
C ALA A 44 -8.27 6.34 -1.46
N ALA A 45 -8.14 7.12 -0.40
CA ALA A 45 -7.23 8.26 -0.39
C ALA A 45 -6.05 7.88 0.52
N LEU A 46 -4.94 7.45 -0.09
CA LEU A 46 -3.77 6.97 0.64
C LEU A 46 -2.72 8.07 0.63
N PRO A 47 -2.44 8.71 1.80
CA PRO A 47 -1.50 9.82 1.84
C PRO A 47 -0.07 9.38 1.52
N THR A 48 0.70 10.29 0.95
CA THR A 48 2.13 10.08 0.70
C THR A 48 2.93 11.13 1.45
N ALA A 49 4.24 10.91 1.58
CA ALA A 49 5.12 11.84 2.29
C ALA A 49 5.18 13.21 1.61
N GLU A 50 4.78 13.29 0.34
CA GLU A 50 4.78 14.55 -0.40
C GLU A 50 3.50 15.36 -0.21
N GLY A 51 2.57 14.88 0.62
CA GLY A 51 1.32 15.59 0.89
C GLY A 51 0.23 15.34 -0.13
N GLN A 52 0.43 14.41 -1.05
CA GLN A 52 -0.57 14.01 -2.04
C GLN A 52 -1.24 12.70 -1.59
N THR A 53 -2.25 12.26 -2.33
CA THR A 53 -2.88 10.97 -2.10
C THR A 53 -2.81 10.13 -3.36
N THR A 54 -2.82 8.81 -3.18
CA THR A 54 -2.92 7.86 -4.28
C THR A 54 -4.02 6.86 -3.97
N ASP A 55 -4.63 6.30 -5.00
CA ASP A 55 -5.60 5.22 -4.88
C ASP A 55 -5.05 3.91 -5.47
N THR A 56 -3.78 3.90 -5.85
CA THR A 56 -3.16 2.73 -6.47
C THR A 56 -1.89 2.38 -5.69
N VAL A 57 -1.71 1.11 -5.43
CA VAL A 57 -0.55 0.58 -4.72
C VAL A 57 0.09 -0.52 -5.54
N VAL A 58 1.34 -0.84 -5.22
CA VAL A 58 2.10 -1.85 -5.95
C VAL A 58 2.55 -2.92 -4.96
N ASN A 59 2.33 -4.18 -5.32
CA ASN A 59 2.73 -5.34 -4.52
C ASN A 59 2.24 -5.20 -3.07
N ALA A 60 0.92 -5.06 -2.93
CA ALA A 60 0.31 -4.73 -1.64
C ALA A 60 0.06 -5.97 -0.80
N ASP A 61 0.06 -5.77 0.51
CA ASP A 61 -0.33 -6.77 1.49
C ASP A 61 -1.05 -6.08 2.64
N TYR A 62 -1.95 -6.79 3.32
CA TYR A 62 -2.70 -6.23 4.43
C TYR A 62 -2.58 -7.13 5.65
N ASP A 63 -2.21 -6.52 6.79
CA ASP A 63 -2.10 -7.21 8.07
C ASP A 63 -3.31 -6.83 8.93
N PRO A 64 -4.25 -7.79 9.16
CA PRO A 64 -5.44 -7.48 9.95
C PRO A 64 -5.15 -7.23 11.43
N GLU A 65 -4.05 -7.74 11.95
CA GLU A 65 -3.72 -7.53 13.37
C GLU A 65 -3.35 -6.08 13.66
N THR A 66 -2.61 -5.46 12.75
CA THR A 66 -2.21 -4.07 12.90
C THR A 66 -3.08 -3.12 12.07
N ARG A 67 -3.99 -3.67 11.26
CA ARG A 67 -4.83 -2.93 10.32
C ARG A 67 -3.99 -2.09 9.37
N SER A 68 -2.89 -2.66 8.92
CA SER A 68 -1.96 -1.93 8.06
C SER A 68 -1.91 -2.51 6.64
N LEU A 69 -1.94 -1.60 5.69
CA LEU A 69 -1.76 -1.87 4.27
C LEU A 69 -0.34 -1.48 3.91
N SER A 70 0.41 -2.41 3.34
CA SER A 70 1.80 -2.20 2.93
C SER A 70 1.92 -2.33 1.43
N ALA A 71 2.79 -1.54 0.82
CA ALA A 71 3.06 -1.60 -0.60
C ALA A 71 4.54 -1.43 -0.86
N PHE A 72 5.04 -2.13 -1.87
CA PHE A 72 6.45 -2.07 -2.25
C PHE A 72 6.54 -1.91 -3.77
N ASP A 73 6.84 -0.70 -4.21
CA ASP A 73 7.10 -0.40 -5.62
C ASP A 73 8.57 -0.63 -5.87
N LYS A 74 8.90 -1.78 -6.47
CA LYS A 74 10.29 -2.17 -6.71
C LYS A 74 10.84 -1.45 -7.92
N GLY A 75 12.06 -0.89 -7.79
CA GLY A 75 12.77 -0.31 -8.92
C GLY A 75 13.31 -1.39 -9.85
N ARG A 76 13.59 -2.59 -9.31
CA ARG A 76 13.97 -3.76 -10.12
C ARG A 76 13.66 -5.03 -9.34
N GLY A 77 13.68 -6.18 -10.05
CA GLY A 77 13.25 -7.45 -9.49
C GLY A 77 14.00 -7.91 -8.25
N LEU A 78 15.26 -7.47 -8.08
CA LEU A 78 16.06 -7.80 -6.90
C LEU A 78 15.49 -7.17 -5.62
N GLY A 79 14.71 -6.07 -5.76
CA GLY A 79 14.07 -5.46 -4.60
C GLY A 79 15.01 -4.63 -3.73
N ASP A 80 16.14 -4.18 -4.27
CA ASP A 80 17.12 -3.38 -3.55
C ASP A 80 16.97 -1.88 -3.77
N CYS A 81 15.91 -1.47 -4.46
CA CYS A 81 15.58 -0.06 -4.66
C CYS A 81 14.08 0.05 -4.87
N GLY A 82 13.55 1.26 -4.69
CA GLY A 82 12.13 1.53 -4.85
C GLY A 82 11.57 2.28 -3.66
N VAL A 83 10.27 2.14 -3.46
CA VAL A 83 9.54 2.84 -2.39
C VAL A 83 8.71 1.84 -1.62
N VAL A 84 8.83 1.88 -0.30
CA VAL A 84 8.00 1.09 0.60
C VAL A 84 7.12 2.03 1.39
N ARG A 85 5.81 1.76 1.42
CA ARG A 85 4.84 2.55 2.16
C ARG A 85 3.99 1.64 3.03
N ARG A 86 3.58 2.18 4.17
CA ARG A 86 2.66 1.49 5.06
C ARG A 86 1.65 2.48 5.60
N TRP A 87 0.38 2.11 5.50
CA TRP A 87 -0.74 2.91 6.00
C TRP A 87 -1.48 2.11 7.06
N VAL A 88 -2.07 2.81 8.02
CA VAL A 88 -2.86 2.20 9.08
C VAL A 88 -4.28 2.74 9.03
N TRP A 89 -5.26 1.85 9.12
CA TRP A 89 -6.67 2.22 9.20
C TRP A 89 -6.98 2.76 10.59
N ASN A 90 -7.51 3.98 10.66
CA ASN A 90 -7.77 4.66 11.92
C ASN A 90 -9.25 4.76 12.28
N GLY A 91 -10.12 4.03 11.58
CA GLY A 91 -11.56 4.07 11.76
C GLY A 91 -12.28 4.98 10.80
N ARG A 92 -11.58 5.88 10.12
CA ARG A 92 -12.14 6.80 9.14
C ARG A 92 -11.47 6.70 7.79
N GLY A 93 -10.20 6.40 7.78
CA GLY A 93 -9.41 6.30 6.56
C GLY A 93 -8.04 5.73 6.88
N PHE A 94 -7.19 5.71 5.86
CA PHE A 94 -5.82 5.26 6.02
C PHE A 94 -4.92 6.46 6.29
N ALA A 95 -4.12 6.34 7.34
CA ALA A 95 -3.10 7.33 7.67
C ALA A 95 -1.73 6.75 7.31
N LEU A 96 -0.85 7.58 6.74
CA LEU A 96 0.50 7.14 6.42
C LEU A 96 1.28 6.90 7.70
N ALA A 97 1.77 5.68 7.87
CA ALA A 97 2.56 5.30 9.04
C ALA A 97 4.05 5.37 8.74
N GLU A 98 4.44 5.00 7.51
CA GLU A 98 5.85 4.98 7.15
C GLU A 98 6.00 5.03 5.64
N GLU A 99 7.00 5.78 5.17
CA GLU A 99 7.42 5.76 3.78
C GLU A 99 8.94 5.79 3.74
N THR A 100 9.55 4.80 3.06
CA THR A 100 10.99 4.74 2.87
C THR A 100 11.28 4.62 1.38
N GLU A 101 12.38 5.21 0.96
CA GLU A 101 12.75 5.20 -0.45
C GLU A 101 14.26 4.96 -0.60
N MET A 102 14.62 4.12 -1.57
CA MET A 102 16.00 3.93 -2.02
C MET A 102 16.01 4.13 -3.52
N ARG A 103 16.63 5.20 -3.96
CA ARG A 103 16.68 5.56 -5.39
C ARG A 103 17.75 4.79 -6.14
N GLU A 104 18.80 4.39 -5.44
CA GLU A 104 19.92 3.71 -6.06
C GLU A 104 19.81 2.20 -5.88
N CYS A 105 19.86 1.48 -6.97
CA CYS A 105 19.79 0.02 -6.97
C CYS A 105 21.19 -0.54 -6.72
N ALA A 106 21.65 -0.46 -5.46
CA ALA A 106 23.02 -0.75 -5.08
C ALA A 106 23.15 -1.91 -4.08
N GLY A 107 22.10 -2.74 -3.98
CA GLY A 107 22.13 -3.90 -3.09
C GLY A 107 21.94 -3.60 -1.62
N VAL A 108 21.48 -2.39 -1.28
CA VAL A 108 21.26 -2.01 0.12
C VAL A 108 19.95 -2.62 0.63
N PRO A 109 19.97 -3.36 1.76
CA PRO A 109 18.74 -3.94 2.33
C PRO A 109 17.75 -2.84 2.73
N ARG A 110 16.46 -3.17 2.64
CA ARG A 110 15.37 -2.20 2.88
C ARG A 110 15.43 -1.58 4.28
N ASP A 111 15.85 -2.33 5.27
CA ASP A 111 15.92 -1.84 6.64
C ASP A 111 16.97 -0.74 6.84
N LEU A 112 17.84 -0.54 5.85
CA LEU A 112 18.85 0.52 5.87
C LEU A 112 18.50 1.69 4.95
N TRP A 113 17.32 1.66 4.32
CA TRP A 113 16.91 2.73 3.40
C TRP A 113 16.55 4.01 4.16
N PRO A 114 16.75 5.18 3.53
CA PRO A 114 16.29 6.44 4.13
C PRO A 114 14.79 6.44 4.36
N THR A 115 14.38 6.89 5.54
CA THR A 115 12.97 7.02 5.88
C THR A 115 12.51 8.43 5.55
N LEU A 116 11.51 8.55 4.67
CA LEU A 116 10.92 9.84 4.28
C LEU A 116 9.82 10.27 5.24
N TRP A 117 9.15 9.30 5.87
CA TRP A 117 8.04 9.57 6.77
C TRP A 117 7.91 8.43 7.78
N ARG A 118 7.68 8.79 9.04
CA ARG A 118 7.33 7.82 10.08
C ARG A 118 6.46 8.52 11.10
N SER A 119 5.30 7.93 11.40
CA SER A 119 4.44 8.42 12.46
C SER A 119 4.95 7.95 13.81
N LEU A 120 4.77 8.76 14.82
CA LEU A 120 5.19 8.44 16.18
C LEU A 120 4.07 7.83 16.99
#